data_e3e77da6271674f7a3e4a8558f1b4b01
#
_entry.id   e3e77da6271674f7a3e4a8558f1b4b01
#
_cell.length_a   1.000
_cell.length_b   1.000
_cell.length_c   1.000
_cell.angle_alpha   90.00
_cell.angle_beta   90.00
_cell.angle_gamma   90.00
#
_symmetry.space_group_name_H-M   'P 1'
#
loop_
_entity.id
_entity.type
_entity.pdbx_description
1 polymer ?
#
loop_
_entity_poly.entity_id
_entity_poly.type
_entity_poly.pdbx_seq_one_letter_code
_entity_poly.pdbx_strand_id
1 'polypeptide(L)'
;LLDLDYPTMQRLGRRVADLVARHLATLREQPTRRTLSRAEADRMIAGPAPRNGTDFETLLAKLERDVIPYHTREPHPGFVAYVQSCSAFPAVLGDWIATGYNFFGGAWV
;
A
#
# COMPACT_ATOMS: atom_id res chain seq x y z
N LEU A 1 -5.07 -21.89 -0.18
CA LEU A 1 -5.86 -21.07 -1.09
C LEU A 1 -6.32 -19.83 -0.36
N LEU A 2 -6.24 -18.69 -1.01
CA LEU A 2 -6.69 -17.40 -0.50
C LEU A 2 -8.20 -17.22 -0.77
N ASP A 3 -8.99 -18.26 -0.48
CA ASP A 3 -10.45 -18.20 -0.62
C ASP A 3 -11.03 -17.49 0.60
N LEU A 4 -11.24 -16.19 0.45
CA LEU A 4 -11.90 -15.37 1.45
C LEU A 4 -13.40 -15.27 1.12
N ASP A 5 -14.25 -15.34 2.12
CA ASP A 5 -15.67 -15.08 1.96
C ASP A 5 -15.96 -13.59 1.71
N TYR A 6 -17.14 -13.30 1.17
CA TYR A 6 -17.53 -11.93 0.81
C TYR A 6 -17.45 -10.95 2.00
N PRO A 7 -17.95 -11.26 3.21
CA PRO A 7 -17.85 -10.37 4.35
C PRO A 7 -16.39 -10.04 4.72
N THR A 8 -15.52 -11.03 4.68
CA THR A 8 -14.08 -10.84 4.94
C THR A 8 -13.43 -9.96 3.87
N MET A 9 -13.65 -10.24 2.59
CA MET A 9 -13.15 -9.39 1.50
C MET A 9 -13.63 -7.95 1.63
N GLN A 10 -14.91 -7.74 1.95
CA GLN A 10 -15.49 -6.42 2.14
C GLN A 10 -14.85 -5.67 3.33
N ARG A 11 -14.65 -6.34 4.45
CA ARG A 11 -14.00 -5.77 5.64
C ARG A 11 -12.56 -5.36 5.36
N LEU A 12 -11.77 -6.23 4.74
CA LEU A 12 -10.38 -5.97 4.40
C LEU A 12 -10.27 -4.84 3.36
N GLY A 13 -11.12 -4.84 2.35
CA GLY A 13 -11.17 -3.79 1.35
C GLY A 13 -11.48 -2.42 1.96
N ARG A 14 -12.45 -2.33 2.84
CA ARG A 14 -12.76 -1.08 3.58
C ARG A 14 -11.57 -0.61 4.41
N ARG A 15 -10.89 -1.52 5.08
CA ARG A 15 -9.70 -1.20 5.89
C ARG A 15 -8.57 -0.60 5.05
N VAL A 16 -8.31 -1.16 3.87
CA VAL A 16 -7.28 -0.65 2.93
C VAL A 16 -7.72 0.67 2.31
N ALA A 17 -8.97 0.79 1.88
CA ALA A 17 -9.52 2.03 1.33
C ALA A 17 -9.41 3.20 2.33
N ASP A 18 -9.75 2.95 3.61
CA ASP A 18 -9.61 3.95 4.68
C ASP A 18 -8.15 4.35 4.91
N LEU A 19 -7.22 3.39 4.89
CA LEU A 19 -5.80 3.65 5.01
C LEU A 19 -5.29 4.57 3.90
N VAL A 20 -5.61 4.26 2.64
CA VAL A 20 -5.18 5.05 1.48
C VAL A 20 -5.83 6.44 1.48
N ALA A 21 -7.13 6.52 1.75
CA ALA A 21 -7.85 7.80 1.81
C ALA A 21 -7.28 8.71 2.91
N ARG A 22 -7.02 8.18 4.09
CA ARG A 22 -6.39 8.91 5.20
C ARG A 22 -4.99 9.39 4.83
N HIS A 23 -4.18 8.53 4.21
CA HIS A 23 -2.84 8.91 3.75
C HIS A 23 -2.89 10.12 2.81
N LEU A 24 -3.76 10.08 1.80
CA LEU A 24 -3.89 11.18 0.83
C LEU A 24 -4.48 12.44 1.46
N ALA A 25 -5.46 12.32 2.34
CA ALA A 25 -6.08 13.46 3.02
C ALA A 25 -5.13 14.21 3.94
N THR A 26 -4.21 13.49 4.60
CA THR A 26 -3.24 14.07 5.55
C THR A 26 -1.84 14.27 4.97
N LEU A 27 -1.68 14.12 3.67
CA LEU A 27 -0.38 14.11 3.00
C LEU A 27 0.45 15.39 3.29
N ARG A 28 -0.19 16.56 3.32
CA ARG A 28 0.47 17.86 3.59
C ARG A 28 1.05 17.97 4.99
N GLU A 29 0.50 17.21 5.94
CA GLU A 29 0.89 17.20 7.36
C GLU A 29 2.01 16.20 7.64
N GLN A 30 2.25 15.30 6.70
CA GLN A 30 3.24 14.24 6.81
C GLN A 30 4.62 14.77 6.39
N PRO A 31 5.71 14.22 6.94
CA PRO A 31 7.04 14.55 6.42
C PRO A 31 7.20 14.01 5.00
N THR A 32 7.88 14.74 4.12
CA THR A 32 8.19 14.31 2.75
C THR A 32 8.92 12.97 2.72
N ARG A 33 9.79 12.77 3.72
CA ARG A 33 10.62 11.58 3.87
C ARG A 33 11.03 11.39 5.34
N ARG A 34 11.12 10.13 5.76
CA ARG A 34 11.86 9.72 6.96
C ARG A 34 13.01 8.84 6.55
N THR A 35 14.14 9.02 7.18
CA THR A 35 15.34 8.21 6.92
C THR A 35 15.47 7.10 7.95
N LEU A 36 15.97 5.96 7.50
CA LEU A 36 16.44 4.85 8.33
C LEU A 36 17.95 4.69 8.08
N SER A 37 18.69 4.35 9.11
CA SER A 37 20.03 3.81 8.91
C SER A 37 19.94 2.42 8.27
N ARG A 38 20.99 1.99 7.59
CA ARG A 38 21.07 0.64 7.02
C ARG A 38 20.85 -0.44 8.09
N ALA A 39 21.44 -0.28 9.27
CA ALA A 39 21.31 -1.23 10.37
C ALA A 39 19.87 -1.33 10.90
N GLU A 40 19.11 -0.22 10.91
CA GLU A 40 17.69 -0.25 11.27
C GLU A 40 16.86 -0.94 10.20
N ALA A 41 17.07 -0.63 8.92
CA ALA A 41 16.39 -1.28 7.81
C ALA A 41 16.64 -2.80 7.83
N ASP A 42 17.89 -3.21 7.98
CA ASP A 42 18.24 -4.63 8.04
C ASP A 42 17.53 -5.36 9.19
N ARG A 43 17.42 -4.74 10.38
CA ARG A 43 16.68 -5.32 11.51
C ARG A 43 15.19 -5.46 11.24
N MET A 44 14.59 -4.55 10.47
CA MET A 44 13.15 -4.61 10.17
C MET A 44 12.78 -5.73 9.19
N ILE A 45 13.71 -6.05 8.29
CA ILE A 45 13.51 -7.09 7.26
C ILE A 45 14.26 -8.39 7.55
N ALA A 46 15.11 -8.42 8.59
CA ALA A 46 15.86 -9.60 8.98
C ALA A 46 14.90 -10.72 9.44
N GLY A 47 15.20 -11.93 9.01
CA GLY A 47 14.47 -13.11 9.42
C GLY A 47 14.45 -14.17 8.32
N PRO A 48 14.20 -15.42 8.67
CA PRO A 48 13.98 -16.47 7.69
C PRO A 48 12.68 -16.23 6.94
N ALA A 49 12.57 -16.78 5.73
CA ALA A 49 11.31 -16.83 5.03
C ALA A 49 10.22 -17.49 5.90
N PRO A 50 9.01 -16.92 5.99
CA PRO A 50 7.95 -17.50 6.83
C PRO A 50 7.55 -18.87 6.29
N ARG A 51 7.43 -19.85 7.19
CA ARG A 51 6.98 -21.21 6.83
C ARG A 51 5.46 -21.33 6.80
N ASN A 52 4.77 -20.48 7.51
CA ASN A 52 3.31 -20.44 7.60
C ASN A 52 2.79 -19.10 7.12
N GLY A 53 1.54 -19.07 6.65
CA GLY A 53 0.85 -17.84 6.32
C GLY A 53 0.63 -16.97 7.55
N THR A 54 0.52 -15.66 7.32
CA THR A 54 0.19 -14.68 8.35
C THR A 54 -1.15 -14.04 7.97
N ASP A 55 -2.00 -13.75 8.93
CA ASP A 55 -3.26 -13.09 8.66
C ASP A 55 -3.06 -11.66 8.12
N PHE A 56 -4.02 -11.20 7.36
CA PHE A 56 -3.92 -9.95 6.63
C PHE A 56 -3.80 -8.73 7.57
N GLU A 57 -4.51 -8.71 8.69
CA GLU A 57 -4.47 -7.58 9.63
C GLU A 57 -3.08 -7.45 10.27
N THR A 58 -2.47 -8.56 10.62
CA THR A 58 -1.09 -8.60 11.13
C THR A 58 -0.09 -8.08 10.08
N LEU A 59 -0.25 -8.49 8.82
CA LEU A 59 0.60 -8.00 7.71
C LEU A 59 0.38 -6.51 7.47
N LEU A 60 -0.86 -6.04 7.48
CA LEU A 60 -1.20 -4.64 7.30
C LEU A 60 -0.64 -3.78 8.44
N ALA A 61 -0.80 -4.23 9.69
CA ALA A 61 -0.23 -3.54 10.84
C ALA A 61 1.30 -3.44 10.77
N LYS A 62 1.96 -4.51 10.29
CA LYS A 62 3.41 -4.48 10.04
C LYS A 62 3.78 -3.48 8.93
N LEU A 63 3.04 -3.43 7.85
CA LEU A 63 3.23 -2.47 6.76
C LEU A 63 3.07 -1.03 7.26
N GLU A 64 2.01 -0.74 8.03
CA GLU A 64 1.75 0.58 8.61
C GLU A 64 2.85 1.03 9.57
N ARG A 65 3.42 0.12 10.33
CA ARG A 65 4.46 0.44 11.32
C ARG A 65 5.86 0.51 10.71
N ASP A 66 6.22 -0.44 9.86
CA ASP A 66 7.60 -0.72 9.48
C ASP A 66 7.95 -0.23 8.06
N VAL A 67 6.99 0.02 7.18
CA VAL A 67 7.23 0.38 5.78
C VAL A 67 6.68 1.76 5.43
N ILE A 68 5.39 1.96 5.63
CA ILE A 68 4.70 3.20 5.24
C ILE A 68 5.35 4.47 5.82
N PRO A 69 5.83 4.52 7.07
CA PRO A 69 6.45 5.74 7.59
C PRO A 69 7.73 6.17 6.86
N TYR A 70 8.41 5.24 6.20
CA TYR A 70 9.75 5.44 5.62
C TYR A 70 9.77 5.57 4.10
N HIS A 71 8.64 5.38 3.41
CA HIS A 71 8.60 5.62 1.97
C HIS A 71 8.73 7.12 1.65
N THR A 72 9.29 7.43 0.49
CA THR A 72 9.31 8.79 -0.04
C THR A 72 7.91 9.15 -0.53
N ARG A 73 7.35 10.25 -0.04
CA ARG A 73 6.00 10.70 -0.40
C ARG A 73 6.06 11.60 -1.63
N GLU A 74 6.14 11.00 -2.77
CA GLU A 74 6.22 11.71 -4.06
C GLU A 74 5.05 12.67 -4.30
N PRO A 75 3.79 12.33 -3.95
CA PRO A 75 2.67 13.26 -4.07
C PRO A 75 2.69 14.43 -3.07
N HIS A 76 3.64 14.47 -2.13
CA HIS A 76 3.70 15.54 -1.13
C HIS A 76 4.07 16.87 -1.77
N PRO A 77 3.39 18.00 -1.44
CA PRO A 77 3.67 19.31 -2.03
C PRO A 77 5.11 19.81 -1.86
N GLY A 78 5.82 19.32 -0.85
CA GLY A 78 7.23 19.63 -0.62
C GLY A 78 8.21 18.72 -1.35
N PHE A 79 7.73 17.74 -2.12
CA PHE A 79 8.59 16.88 -2.93
C PHE A 79 8.84 17.53 -4.28
N VAL A 80 10.05 18.04 -4.47
CA VAL A 80 10.44 18.82 -5.66
C VAL A 80 11.58 18.14 -6.45
N ALA A 81 11.67 16.82 -6.36
CA ALA A 81 12.69 16.05 -7.06
C ALA A 81 12.06 15.12 -8.11
N TYR A 82 12.80 14.85 -9.19
CA TYR A 82 12.42 13.95 -10.29
C TYR A 82 11.16 14.38 -11.07
N VAL A 83 10.78 13.57 -12.05
CA VAL A 83 9.54 13.72 -12.83
C VAL A 83 8.58 12.61 -12.38
N GLN A 84 7.87 12.85 -11.30
CA GLN A 84 6.90 11.90 -10.75
C GLN A 84 5.48 12.41 -10.98
N SER A 85 4.55 11.49 -11.21
CA SER A 85 3.12 11.80 -11.27
C SER A 85 2.46 11.56 -9.92
N CYS A 86 1.55 12.45 -9.55
CA CYS A 86 0.75 12.27 -8.34
C CYS A 86 -0.34 11.21 -8.57
N SER A 87 -0.55 10.34 -7.59
CA SER A 87 -1.69 9.43 -7.57
C SER A 87 -2.97 10.23 -7.37
N ALA A 88 -3.91 10.14 -8.29
CA ALA A 88 -5.27 10.62 -8.09
C ALA A 88 -6.11 9.50 -7.48
N PHE A 89 -6.89 9.79 -6.44
CA PHE A 89 -7.69 8.77 -5.78
C PHE A 89 -8.64 8.00 -6.73
N PRO A 90 -9.30 8.64 -7.72
CA PRO A 90 -10.07 7.90 -8.73
C PRO A 90 -9.24 6.90 -9.53
N ALA A 91 -7.97 7.19 -9.82
CA ALA A 91 -7.08 6.26 -10.51
C ALA A 91 -6.76 5.03 -9.64
N VAL A 92 -6.55 5.23 -8.34
CA VAL A 92 -6.36 4.12 -7.39
C VAL A 92 -7.57 3.18 -7.38
N LEU A 93 -8.78 3.73 -7.43
CA LEU A 93 -10.02 2.94 -7.54
C LEU A 93 -10.10 2.22 -8.89
N GLY A 94 -9.69 2.87 -9.97
CA GLY A 94 -9.60 2.27 -11.30
C GLY A 94 -8.67 1.07 -11.34
N ASP A 95 -7.47 1.20 -10.77
CA ASP A 95 -6.50 0.11 -10.66
C ASP A 95 -7.04 -1.06 -9.82
N TRP A 96 -7.76 -0.76 -8.75
CA TRP A 96 -8.40 -1.79 -7.92
C TRP A 96 -9.46 -2.57 -8.71
N ILE A 97 -10.32 -1.86 -9.46
CA ILE A 97 -11.31 -2.49 -10.34
C ILE A 97 -10.61 -3.35 -11.40
N ALA A 98 -9.62 -2.79 -12.11
CA ALA A 98 -8.89 -3.48 -13.16
C ALA A 98 -8.23 -4.77 -12.65
N THR A 99 -7.59 -4.71 -11.48
CA THR A 99 -6.95 -5.87 -10.85
C THR A 99 -7.98 -6.89 -10.36
N GLY A 100 -9.08 -6.43 -9.76
CA GLY A 100 -10.12 -7.30 -9.21
C GLY A 100 -10.90 -8.06 -10.27
N TYR A 101 -11.18 -7.44 -11.42
CA TYR A 101 -11.84 -8.09 -12.56
C TYR A 101 -10.88 -8.84 -13.48
N ASN A 102 -9.59 -8.53 -13.41
CA ASN A 102 -8.55 -9.14 -14.25
C ASN A 102 -8.94 -9.19 -15.73
N PHE A 103 -9.30 -8.04 -16.30
CA PHE A 103 -9.77 -7.94 -17.69
C PHE A 103 -8.78 -8.56 -18.67
N PHE A 104 -9.26 -9.50 -19.46
CA PHE A 104 -8.48 -10.09 -20.53
C PHE A 104 -8.73 -9.38 -21.86
N GLY A 105 -7.73 -8.66 -22.35
CA GLY A 105 -7.78 -7.89 -23.60
C GLY A 105 -7.17 -8.60 -24.82
N GLY A 106 -6.87 -9.90 -24.73
CA GLY A 106 -6.13 -10.65 -25.75
C GLY A 106 -6.98 -11.29 -26.86
N ALA A 107 -8.30 -11.13 -26.84
CA ALA A 107 -9.18 -11.67 -27.87
C ALA A 107 -10.37 -10.75 -28.16
N TRP A 108 -10.83 -10.76 -29.42
CA TRP A 108 -12.12 -10.19 -29.81
C TRP A 108 -13.19 -11.27 -29.63
N VAL A 109 -14.15 -11.05 -28.75
CA VAL A 109 -15.32 -11.93 -28.55
C VAL A 109 -16.60 -11.14 -28.72
#